data_01374d41f39d8986ba1f4c32aec5bef6
#
_entry.id   01374d41f39d8986ba1f4c32aec5bef6
#
_cell.length_a   1.000
_cell.length_b   1.000
_cell.length_c   1.000
_cell.angle_alpha   90.00
_cell.angle_beta   90.00
_cell.angle_gamma   90.00
#
_symmetry.space_group_name_H-M   'P 1'
#
loop_
_entity.id
_entity.type
_entity.pdbx_description
1 polymer ?
#
loop_
_entity_poly.entity_id
_entity_poly.type
_entity_poly.pdbx_seq_one_letter_code
_entity_poly.pdbx_strand_id
1 'polypeptide(L)'
;YAVFDGLYINVAGLYELHFVAEDPELSAFASAYSDEFTVAIGEASEIKATAYPSGGVGGTPFSMQPQIAIYDEGGNVITSWNTGMLVVSIMDTEEYPNPTGAVLKPERNTEAYFIFGEVGFSGLYIDEAGGPYYLRFTALGFGDTILPGGATTDIPGITVYVGSPAVMEVLDHA
;
A
#
# COMPACT_ATOMS: atom_id res chain seq x y z
N TYR A 1 -37.96 5.89 24.74
CA TYR A 1 -36.60 6.17 24.39
C TYR A 1 -35.99 4.97 23.65
N ALA A 2 -35.04 5.20 22.74
CA ALA A 2 -34.28 4.17 22.06
C ALA A 2 -32.84 4.18 22.57
N VAL A 3 -32.24 2.99 22.63
CA VAL A 3 -30.82 2.80 23.00
C VAL A 3 -30.16 2.10 21.84
N PHE A 4 -29.02 2.61 21.45
CA PHE A 4 -28.18 2.04 20.39
C PHE A 4 -26.86 1.58 21.00
N ASP A 5 -26.53 0.32 20.82
CA ASP A 5 -25.28 -0.28 21.29
C ASP A 5 -24.38 -0.66 20.10
N GLY A 6 -23.08 -0.51 20.26
CA GLY A 6 -22.10 -0.97 19.28
C GLY A 6 -22.01 -0.14 18.00
N LEU A 7 -22.51 1.10 18.00
CA LEU A 7 -22.30 2.01 16.86
C LEU A 7 -20.83 2.41 16.79
N TYR A 8 -20.27 2.37 15.57
CA TYR A 8 -18.93 2.84 15.32
C TYR A 8 -18.83 3.48 13.93
N ILE A 9 -17.85 4.35 13.75
CA ILE A 9 -17.53 4.99 12.49
C ILE A 9 -16.03 4.78 12.24
N ASN A 10 -15.70 4.17 11.11
CA ASN A 10 -14.31 3.83 10.75
C ASN A 10 -13.54 5.02 10.15
N VAL A 11 -14.23 5.86 9.38
CA VAL A 11 -13.57 6.96 8.68
C VAL A 11 -13.42 8.15 9.61
N ALA A 12 -12.19 8.67 9.72
CA ALA A 12 -11.91 9.85 10.51
C ALA A 12 -12.58 11.09 9.89
N GLY A 13 -13.15 11.96 10.74
CA GLY A 13 -13.87 13.13 10.27
C GLY A 13 -14.75 13.77 11.36
N LEU A 14 -15.48 14.80 10.96
CA LEU A 14 -16.49 15.45 11.78
C LEU A 14 -17.86 14.91 11.41
N TYR A 15 -18.64 14.49 12.39
CA TYR A 15 -19.92 13.82 12.22
C TYR A 15 -20.99 14.39 13.12
N GLU A 16 -22.23 14.28 12.65
CA GLU A 16 -23.45 14.45 13.39
C GLU A 16 -24.35 13.24 13.08
N LEU A 17 -24.95 12.62 14.07
CA LEU A 17 -25.88 11.51 13.87
C LEU A 17 -27.29 12.03 13.73
N HIS A 18 -27.99 11.58 12.71
CA HIS A 18 -29.41 11.84 12.49
C HIS A 18 -30.23 10.58 12.82
N PHE A 19 -31.09 10.68 13.81
CA PHE A 19 -32.01 9.63 14.25
C PHE A 19 -33.39 9.89 13.68
N VAL A 20 -33.97 8.90 13.02
CA VAL A 20 -35.31 8.98 12.43
C VAL A 20 -36.13 7.82 12.96
N ALA A 21 -37.36 8.11 13.44
CA ALA A 21 -38.33 7.06 13.72
C ALA A 21 -39.12 6.72 12.44
N GLU A 22 -39.18 5.43 12.11
CA GLU A 22 -39.89 4.94 10.91
C GLU A 22 -41.40 4.69 11.15
N ASP A 23 -41.92 5.05 12.31
CA ASP A 23 -43.35 4.88 12.62
C ASP A 23 -44.16 6.01 11.98
N PRO A 24 -45.14 5.72 11.10
CA PRO A 24 -45.97 6.72 10.44
C PRO A 24 -46.77 7.58 11.42
N GLU A 25 -47.14 7.06 12.60
CA GLU A 25 -47.88 7.80 13.63
C GLU A 25 -46.95 8.78 14.38
N LEU A 26 -45.65 8.54 14.38
CA LEU A 26 -44.64 9.38 15.03
C LEU A 26 -43.88 10.30 14.03
N SER A 27 -44.12 10.17 12.73
CA SER A 27 -43.34 10.84 11.68
C SER A 27 -43.28 12.38 11.81
N ALA A 28 -44.27 13.00 12.42
CA ALA A 28 -44.30 14.45 12.64
C ALA A 28 -43.38 14.95 13.78
N PHE A 29 -42.84 14.04 14.60
CA PHE A 29 -41.99 14.35 15.76
C PHE A 29 -40.70 13.54 15.82
N ALA A 30 -40.32 12.89 14.75
CA ALA A 30 -39.56 11.66 14.82
C ALA A 30 -38.16 11.78 14.29
N SER A 31 -37.54 12.94 14.33
CA SER A 31 -36.12 13.06 14.08
C SER A 31 -35.40 13.84 15.16
N ALA A 32 -34.18 13.42 15.46
CA ALA A 32 -33.30 14.08 16.40
C ALA A 32 -31.88 14.03 15.84
N TYR A 33 -31.09 15.03 16.18
CA TYR A 33 -29.66 15.09 15.83
C TYR A 33 -28.82 15.00 17.10
N SER A 34 -27.66 14.39 17.01
CA SER A 34 -26.64 14.51 18.05
C SER A 34 -25.98 15.87 17.97
N ASP A 35 -25.17 16.20 18.98
CA ASP A 35 -24.14 17.22 18.81
C ASP A 35 -23.07 16.70 17.81
N GLU A 36 -22.36 17.63 17.19
CA GLU A 36 -21.20 17.30 16.35
C GLU A 36 -20.08 16.66 17.18
N PHE A 37 -19.46 15.64 16.65
CA PHE A 37 -18.31 14.98 17.27
C PHE A 37 -17.26 14.59 16.23
N THR A 38 -16.02 14.48 16.68
CA THR A 38 -14.89 14.11 15.79
C THR A 38 -14.52 12.65 16.01
N VAL A 39 -14.41 11.91 14.91
CA VAL A 39 -13.71 10.62 14.85
C VAL A 39 -12.26 10.90 14.44
N ALA A 40 -11.34 10.61 15.33
CA ALA A 40 -9.91 10.81 15.08
C ALA A 40 -9.31 9.64 14.30
N ILE A 41 -8.18 9.89 13.59
CA ILE A 41 -7.34 8.84 13.03
C ILE A 41 -6.77 8.02 14.19
N GLY A 42 -6.85 6.70 14.09
CA GLY A 42 -6.36 5.75 15.08
C GLY A 42 -4.83 5.54 15.03
N GLU A 43 -4.36 4.55 15.78
CA GLU A 43 -2.98 4.12 15.75
C GLU A 43 -2.67 3.34 14.47
N ALA A 44 -1.37 3.34 14.07
CA ALA A 44 -0.92 2.60 12.89
C ALA A 44 -1.15 1.08 13.07
N SER A 45 -1.79 0.48 12.10
CA SER A 45 -2.20 -0.94 12.12
C SER A 45 -1.56 -1.74 10.98
N GLU A 46 -1.50 -1.18 9.78
CA GLU A 46 -1.02 -1.88 8.61
C GLU A 46 -0.41 -0.94 7.55
N ILE A 47 0.33 -1.53 6.62
CA ILE A 47 0.74 -0.86 5.38
C ILE A 47 0.03 -1.54 4.20
N LYS A 48 -0.37 -0.74 3.21
CA LYS A 48 -1.00 -1.24 1.97
C LYS A 48 -0.43 -0.54 0.76
N ALA A 49 -0.37 -1.28 -0.35
CA ALA A 49 -0.06 -0.70 -1.65
C ALA A 49 -1.23 0.17 -2.13
N THR A 50 -0.93 1.42 -2.48
CA THR A 50 -1.86 2.38 -3.07
C THR A 50 -1.67 2.50 -4.58
N ALA A 51 -0.48 2.15 -5.08
CA ALA A 51 -0.21 1.98 -6.51
C ALA A 51 0.65 0.73 -6.74
N TYR A 52 0.35 0.03 -7.83
CA TYR A 52 1.05 -1.18 -8.24
C TYR A 52 1.96 -0.92 -9.43
N PRO A 53 3.18 -1.48 -9.48
CA PRO A 53 4.05 -1.32 -10.62
C PRO A 53 3.42 -1.92 -11.88
N SER A 54 3.60 -1.24 -13.00
CA SER A 54 3.11 -1.68 -14.30
C SER A 54 4.09 -1.30 -15.41
N GLY A 55 3.90 -1.89 -16.61
CA GLY A 55 4.74 -1.59 -17.78
C GLY A 55 6.15 -2.16 -17.65
N GLY A 56 6.29 -3.37 -17.09
CA GLY A 56 7.58 -4.04 -16.90
C GLY A 56 8.21 -4.42 -18.26
N VAL A 57 9.37 -3.83 -18.56
CA VAL A 57 10.27 -4.21 -19.63
C VAL A 57 11.66 -4.36 -19.02
N GLY A 58 12.34 -5.47 -19.30
CA GLY A 58 13.65 -5.78 -18.71
C GLY A 58 14.63 -4.63 -18.86
N GLY A 59 15.22 -4.20 -17.75
CA GLY A 59 16.16 -3.08 -17.69
C GLY A 59 15.56 -1.68 -17.85
N THR A 60 14.22 -1.54 -17.90
CA THR A 60 13.53 -0.25 -18.04
C THR A 60 12.65 0.00 -16.82
N PRO A 61 12.65 1.21 -16.23
CA PRO A 61 11.81 1.54 -15.10
C PRO A 61 10.32 1.27 -15.38
N PHE A 62 9.64 0.75 -14.36
CA PHE A 62 8.18 0.60 -14.42
C PHE A 62 7.52 1.93 -14.80
N SER A 63 6.56 1.88 -15.69
CA SER A 63 5.80 3.08 -16.10
C SER A 63 4.95 3.64 -14.94
N MET A 64 4.45 2.76 -14.08
CA MET A 64 3.87 3.11 -12.80
C MET A 64 4.76 2.53 -11.70
N GLN A 65 5.18 3.38 -10.78
CA GLN A 65 6.02 2.99 -9.65
C GLN A 65 5.15 2.61 -8.45
N PRO A 66 5.59 1.68 -7.59
CA PRO A 66 4.81 1.31 -6.42
C PRO A 66 4.73 2.46 -5.42
N GLN A 67 3.55 2.58 -4.79
CA GLN A 67 3.30 3.47 -3.67
C GLN A 67 2.65 2.70 -2.54
N ILE A 68 3.04 3.01 -1.31
CA ILE A 68 2.59 2.34 -0.10
C ILE A 68 2.15 3.41 0.90
N ALA A 69 1.08 3.16 1.63
CA ALA A 69 0.65 4.03 2.73
C ALA A 69 0.44 3.24 4.02
N ILE A 70 0.54 3.96 5.15
CA ILE A 70 0.23 3.44 6.49
C ILE A 70 -1.22 3.76 6.81
N TYR A 71 -1.93 2.77 7.32
CA TYR A 71 -3.33 2.88 7.70
C TYR A 71 -3.55 2.54 9.18
N ASP A 72 -4.56 3.15 9.75
CA ASP A 72 -5.14 2.68 11.02
C ASP A 72 -6.10 1.50 10.76
N GLU A 73 -6.67 0.94 11.85
CA GLU A 73 -7.64 -0.16 11.76
C GLU A 73 -8.93 0.25 11.04
N GLY A 74 -9.28 1.53 11.07
CA GLY A 74 -10.43 2.11 10.37
C GLY A 74 -10.23 2.31 8.87
N GLY A 75 -9.01 2.12 8.36
CA GLY A 75 -8.66 2.33 6.96
C GLY A 75 -8.32 3.79 6.63
N ASN A 76 -7.98 4.61 7.62
CA ASN A 76 -7.55 5.98 7.41
C ASN A 76 -6.03 6.05 7.23
N VAL A 77 -5.54 6.82 6.26
CA VAL A 77 -4.11 7.08 6.10
C VAL A 77 -3.61 7.94 7.26
N ILE A 78 -2.51 7.53 7.88
CA ILE A 78 -1.92 8.26 9.02
C ILE A 78 -0.99 9.35 8.51
N THR A 79 -1.54 10.46 8.09
CA THR A 79 -0.80 11.58 7.49
C THR A 79 0.16 12.30 8.45
N SER A 80 0.07 12.05 9.75
CA SER A 80 1.02 12.55 10.75
C SER A 80 2.34 11.77 10.79
N TRP A 81 2.42 10.62 10.12
CA TRP A 81 3.58 9.74 10.16
C TRP A 81 4.69 10.20 9.21
N ASN A 82 5.84 10.57 9.78
CA ASN A 82 7.00 11.08 9.03
C ASN A 82 8.31 10.43 9.45
N THR A 83 8.27 9.19 9.91
CA THR A 83 9.44 8.44 10.39
C THR A 83 9.44 7.03 9.82
N GLY A 84 10.62 6.37 9.88
CA GLY A 84 10.78 5.02 9.39
C GLY A 84 11.04 4.93 7.88
N MET A 85 11.50 3.77 7.48
CA MET A 85 11.95 3.46 6.13
C MET A 85 11.20 2.23 5.62
N LEU A 86 10.86 2.22 4.36
CA LEU A 86 10.30 1.07 3.66
C LEU A 86 11.37 0.50 2.72
N VAL A 87 11.59 -0.80 2.81
CA VAL A 87 12.48 -1.55 1.92
C VAL A 87 11.65 -2.42 1.01
N VAL A 88 11.98 -2.44 -0.29
CA VAL A 88 11.37 -3.34 -1.27
C VAL A 88 12.36 -4.39 -1.76
N SER A 89 11.90 -5.62 -1.90
CA SER A 89 12.67 -6.75 -2.43
C SER A 89 11.82 -7.63 -3.36
N ILE A 90 12.47 -8.35 -4.28
CA ILE A 90 11.84 -9.46 -4.98
C ILE A 90 11.80 -10.64 -4.02
N MET A 91 10.65 -11.32 -3.95
CA MET A 91 10.51 -12.55 -3.18
C MET A 91 11.17 -13.72 -3.93
N ASP A 92 11.81 -14.60 -3.17
CA ASP A 92 12.38 -15.85 -3.67
C ASP A 92 12.11 -16.96 -2.64
N THR A 93 10.90 -17.53 -2.72
CA THR A 93 10.42 -18.57 -1.82
C THR A 93 9.76 -19.69 -2.65
N GLU A 94 9.49 -20.83 -2.03
CA GLU A 94 8.76 -21.93 -2.71
C GLU A 94 7.39 -21.48 -3.24
N GLU A 95 6.68 -20.61 -2.50
CA GLU A 95 5.37 -20.10 -2.88
C GLU A 95 5.46 -18.98 -3.93
N TYR A 96 6.50 -18.17 -3.86
CA TYR A 96 6.73 -17.01 -4.74
C TYR A 96 8.16 -17.08 -5.31
N PRO A 97 8.42 -17.94 -6.28
CA PRO A 97 9.77 -18.16 -6.79
C PRO A 97 10.26 -17.00 -7.65
N ASN A 98 11.57 -16.79 -7.64
CA ASN A 98 12.30 -15.93 -8.58
C ASN A 98 13.04 -16.83 -9.59
N PRO A 99 12.38 -17.31 -10.64
CA PRO A 99 12.88 -18.41 -11.46
C PRO A 99 14.10 -18.03 -12.30
N THR A 100 14.33 -16.75 -12.51
CA THR A 100 15.48 -16.24 -13.32
C THR A 100 16.62 -15.76 -12.44
N GLY A 101 16.41 -15.59 -11.13
CA GLY A 101 17.36 -14.90 -10.27
C GLY A 101 17.42 -13.38 -10.51
N ALA A 102 16.36 -12.82 -11.11
CA ALA A 102 16.24 -11.41 -11.41
C ALA A 102 16.46 -10.50 -10.20
N VAL A 103 16.97 -9.32 -10.41
CA VAL A 103 17.29 -8.35 -9.38
C VAL A 103 16.49 -7.06 -9.57
N LEU A 104 16.01 -6.51 -8.47
CA LEU A 104 15.36 -5.20 -8.46
C LEU A 104 16.43 -4.10 -8.52
N LYS A 105 16.29 -3.21 -9.47
CA LYS A 105 17.25 -2.13 -9.78
C LYS A 105 16.55 -0.76 -9.78
N PRO A 106 17.32 0.34 -9.60
CA PRO A 106 18.68 0.33 -9.07
C PRO A 106 18.65 0.02 -7.58
N GLU A 107 19.63 -0.70 -7.09
CA GLU A 107 19.69 -1.13 -5.67
C GLU A 107 19.56 0.03 -4.68
N ARG A 108 20.08 1.20 -5.01
CA ARG A 108 19.98 2.42 -4.17
C ARG A 108 18.57 2.96 -4.02
N ASN A 109 17.60 2.55 -4.85
CA ASN A 109 16.23 3.03 -4.85
C ASN A 109 15.27 2.00 -4.24
N THR A 110 15.79 0.93 -3.66
CA THR A 110 14.98 -0.09 -2.98
C THR A 110 14.60 0.31 -1.55
N GLU A 111 15.03 1.49 -1.12
CA GLU A 111 14.73 2.07 0.19
C GLU A 111 14.11 3.45 0.02
N ALA A 112 13.07 3.75 0.78
CA ALA A 112 12.42 5.06 0.79
C ALA A 112 11.81 5.37 2.16
N TYR A 113 11.69 6.66 2.50
CA TYR A 113 11.20 7.11 3.78
C TYR A 113 9.74 7.54 3.71
N PHE A 114 9.00 7.34 4.79
CA PHE A 114 7.63 7.80 4.90
C PHE A 114 7.56 9.33 5.04
N ILE A 115 6.69 9.93 4.26
CA ILE A 115 6.34 11.35 4.30
C ILE A 115 4.81 11.45 4.30
N PHE A 116 4.24 12.03 5.34
CA PHE A 116 2.78 12.11 5.54
C PHE A 116 2.08 10.75 5.45
N GLY A 117 2.73 9.69 5.98
CA GLY A 117 2.20 8.35 5.99
C GLY A 117 2.29 7.59 4.66
N GLU A 118 2.93 8.16 3.65
CA GLU A 118 3.07 7.58 2.32
C GLU A 118 4.53 7.42 1.91
N VAL A 119 4.80 6.41 1.08
CA VAL A 119 6.09 6.16 0.43
C VAL A 119 5.86 5.93 -1.05
N GLY A 120 6.56 6.68 -1.88
CA GLY A 120 6.63 6.46 -3.32
C GLY A 120 8.04 6.04 -3.73
N PHE A 121 8.15 5.00 -4.52
CA PHE A 121 9.40 4.61 -5.16
C PHE A 121 9.54 5.27 -6.53
N SER A 122 10.77 5.39 -7.02
CA SER A 122 11.04 5.96 -8.33
C SER A 122 12.17 5.24 -9.05
N GLY A 123 12.01 5.06 -10.36
CA GLY A 123 13.04 4.47 -11.22
C GLY A 123 13.30 2.98 -10.98
N LEU A 124 12.44 2.29 -10.21
CA LEU A 124 12.56 0.84 -10.00
C LEU A 124 12.24 0.09 -11.28
N TYR A 125 13.02 -0.96 -11.54
CA TYR A 125 12.80 -1.93 -12.60
C TYR A 125 13.37 -3.29 -12.21
N ILE A 126 12.94 -4.33 -12.91
CA ILE A 126 13.52 -5.67 -12.83
C ILE A 126 14.38 -5.86 -14.08
N ASP A 127 15.61 -6.34 -13.89
CA ASP A 127 16.61 -6.41 -14.95
C ASP A 127 16.35 -7.52 -15.98
N GLU A 128 15.71 -8.60 -15.57
CA GLU A 128 15.43 -9.73 -16.44
C GLU A 128 13.95 -9.86 -16.80
N ALA A 129 13.69 -10.20 -18.06
CA ALA A 129 12.37 -10.55 -18.54
C ALA A 129 11.94 -11.92 -18.02
N GLY A 130 10.65 -12.05 -17.66
CA GLY A 130 10.09 -13.26 -17.08
C GLY A 130 9.01 -12.96 -16.04
N GLY A 131 8.88 -13.84 -15.08
CA GLY A 131 7.91 -13.73 -13.98
C GLY A 131 6.89 -14.85 -14.00
N PRO A 132 5.84 -14.77 -13.16
CA PRO A 132 5.50 -13.60 -12.35
C PRO A 132 6.52 -13.34 -11.23
N TYR A 133 6.93 -12.09 -11.06
CA TYR A 133 7.74 -11.65 -9.93
C TYR A 133 6.86 -11.04 -8.86
N TYR A 134 7.19 -11.27 -7.59
CA TYR A 134 6.45 -10.77 -6.45
C TYR A 134 7.34 -9.83 -5.67
N LEU A 135 6.83 -8.64 -5.32
CA LEU A 135 7.55 -7.67 -4.52
C LEU A 135 7.01 -7.68 -3.10
N ARG A 136 7.92 -7.73 -2.13
CA ARG A 136 7.63 -7.54 -0.72
C ARG A 136 8.16 -6.20 -0.25
N PHE A 137 7.31 -5.46 0.44
CA PHE A 137 7.64 -4.21 1.09
C PHE A 137 7.68 -4.46 2.60
N THR A 138 8.79 -4.07 3.23
CA THR A 138 9.02 -4.27 4.66
C THR A 138 9.31 -2.93 5.31
N ALA A 139 8.51 -2.56 6.29
CA ALA A 139 8.72 -1.35 7.07
C ALA A 139 9.76 -1.59 8.18
N LEU A 140 10.74 -0.70 8.27
CA LEU A 140 11.84 -0.75 9.22
C LEU A 140 11.94 0.56 10.02
N GLY A 141 12.40 0.44 11.26
CA GLY A 141 12.81 1.60 12.06
C GLY A 141 11.66 2.47 12.60
N PHE A 142 10.54 1.86 12.95
CA PHE A 142 9.38 2.58 13.52
C PHE A 142 9.53 2.94 15.01
N GLY A 143 10.71 2.78 15.62
CA GLY A 143 10.92 2.99 17.06
C GLY A 143 10.12 1.98 17.90
N ASP A 144 9.70 2.40 19.11
CA ASP A 144 8.91 1.54 20.00
C ASP A 144 7.43 1.38 19.57
N THR A 145 6.97 2.13 18.58
CA THR A 145 5.64 2.01 17.98
C THR A 145 5.73 1.07 16.78
N ILE A 146 5.82 -0.19 17.06
CA ILE A 146 5.90 -1.25 16.05
C ILE A 146 4.50 -1.53 15.56
N LEU A 147 4.29 -1.47 14.24
CA LEU A 147 3.19 -2.18 13.64
C LEU A 147 3.30 -3.66 14.04
N PRO A 148 2.26 -4.28 14.62
CA PRO A 148 2.35 -5.64 15.12
C PRO A 148 2.88 -6.60 14.05
N GLY A 149 4.02 -7.25 14.32
CA GLY A 149 4.56 -8.29 13.43
C GLY A 149 5.51 -7.82 12.34
N GLY A 150 6.01 -6.57 12.37
CA GLY A 150 6.82 -6.01 11.28
C GLY A 150 5.94 -5.83 10.05
N ALA A 151 5.48 -4.60 9.77
CA ALA A 151 4.54 -4.39 8.69
C ALA A 151 5.14 -4.78 7.35
N THR A 152 4.53 -5.73 6.70
CA THR A 152 4.84 -6.12 5.32
C THR A 152 3.58 -6.04 4.47
N THR A 153 3.76 -5.66 3.21
CA THR A 153 2.72 -5.81 2.18
C THR A 153 3.36 -6.35 0.91
N ASP A 154 2.66 -7.23 0.23
CA ASP A 154 3.15 -7.88 -0.97
C ASP A 154 2.35 -7.40 -2.19
N ILE A 155 3.06 -7.24 -3.30
CA ILE A 155 2.43 -6.92 -4.60
C ILE A 155 2.41 -8.19 -5.44
N PRO A 156 1.23 -8.58 -5.94
CA PRO A 156 1.07 -9.78 -6.75
C PRO A 156 1.76 -9.68 -8.11
N GLY A 157 2.01 -10.83 -8.67
CA GLY A 157 2.79 -11.15 -9.83
C GLY A 157 2.96 -10.10 -10.93
N ILE A 158 4.19 -9.63 -11.09
CA ILE A 158 4.59 -8.69 -12.13
C ILE A 158 5.25 -9.49 -13.27
N THR A 159 4.73 -9.36 -14.49
CA THR A 159 5.40 -9.91 -15.68
C THR A 159 6.28 -8.83 -16.32
N VAL A 160 7.53 -9.17 -16.58
CA VAL A 160 8.50 -8.31 -17.24
C VAL A 160 8.75 -8.85 -18.65
N TYR A 161 8.53 -8.01 -19.64
CA TYR A 161 8.67 -8.37 -21.05
C TYR A 161 10.07 -8.08 -21.57
N VAL A 162 10.45 -8.77 -22.65
CA VAL A 162 11.69 -8.50 -23.35
C VAL A 162 11.60 -7.12 -24.02
N GLY A 163 12.63 -6.29 -23.80
CA GLY A 163 12.75 -5.00 -24.45
C GLY A 163 13.13 -5.10 -25.93
N SER A 164 13.17 -3.94 -26.59
CA SER A 164 13.71 -3.86 -27.95
C SER A 164 15.18 -4.25 -27.96
N PRO A 165 15.68 -4.93 -29.00
CA PRO A 165 17.09 -5.27 -29.10
C PRO A 165 17.98 -4.02 -29.05
N ALA A 166 18.93 -4.00 -28.12
CA ALA A 166 19.87 -2.88 -27.97
C ALA A 166 21.16 -3.08 -28.78
N VAL A 167 21.55 -4.33 -29.01
CA VAL A 167 22.80 -4.69 -29.70
C VAL A 167 22.57 -5.94 -30.55
N MET A 168 23.12 -5.96 -31.74
CA MET A 168 23.29 -7.17 -32.54
C MET A 168 24.77 -7.54 -32.52
N GLU A 169 25.11 -8.73 -32.07
CA GLU A 169 26.43 -9.31 -32.20
C GLU A 169 26.44 -10.26 -33.38
N VAL A 170 27.48 -10.13 -34.23
CA VAL A 170 27.76 -11.10 -35.27
C VAL A 170 28.54 -12.23 -34.62
N LEU A 171 27.92 -13.38 -34.43
CA LEU A 171 28.63 -14.60 -34.02
C LEU A 171 29.42 -15.09 -35.22
N ASP A 172 30.73 -14.92 -35.16
CA ASP A 172 31.64 -15.46 -36.17
C ASP A 172 31.66 -17.01 -36.04
N HIS A 173 31.08 -17.67 -37.01
CA HIS A 173 31.15 -19.14 -37.09
C HIS A 173 32.43 -19.51 -37.85
N ALA A 174 33.44 -19.91 -37.06
CA ALA A 174 34.62 -20.58 -37.59
C ALA A 174 34.33 -22.04 -37.97
#